data_6d984fb19b9b89d39c49c45bafc82095
#
_entry.id   6d984fb19b9b89d39c49c45bafc82095
#
_cell.length_a   1.000
_cell.length_b   1.000
_cell.length_c   1.000
_cell.angle_alpha   90.00
_cell.angle_beta   90.00
_cell.angle_gamma   90.00
#
_symmetry.space_group_name_H-M   'P 1'
#
loop_
_entity.id
_entity.type
_entity.pdbx_description
1 polymer ?
#
loop_
_entity_poly.entity_id
_entity_poly.type
_entity_poly.pdbx_seq_one_letter_code
_entity_poly.pdbx_strand_id
1 'polypeptide(L)'
;LAFDVVGTGYDDKRRPAPMRVSHVEEYRALCAAGLVTPGQPPSRSERSLFPNEIDAIKASAMTAQETFMAMFEPDPLVAVSLDKSQIDFGPTNRFKTPQSRTVTVTNDCKQKLTVFWGGQEPSEPNDTSLDAEAKRAAAAERNPFFVFPEQCDLRPGQSAEFRITFRPTKDKQHYARQLECFAYVKAMRS
;
A
#
# COMPACT_ATOMS: atom_id res chain seq x y z
N LEU A 1 1.80 4.08 10.46
CA LEU A 1 0.50 3.70 9.89
C LEU A 1 0.70 2.92 8.60
N ALA A 2 -0.15 1.95 8.35
CA ALA A 2 -0.13 1.16 7.13
C ALA A 2 -1.55 0.89 6.63
N PHE A 3 -1.73 0.82 5.31
CA PHE A 3 -2.99 0.41 4.71
C PHE A 3 -2.77 -0.24 3.34
N ASP A 4 -3.72 -1.08 2.93
CA ASP A 4 -3.65 -1.78 1.66
C ASP A 4 -4.22 -0.94 0.52
N VAL A 5 -3.54 -0.98 -0.61
CA VAL A 5 -4.03 -0.48 -1.89
C VAL A 5 -4.08 -1.61 -2.89
N VAL A 6 -5.19 -1.72 -3.59
CA VAL A 6 -5.39 -2.72 -4.63
C VAL A 6 -5.89 -2.09 -5.92
N GLY A 7 -5.56 -2.72 -7.01
CA GLY A 7 -6.03 -2.31 -8.33
C GLY A 7 -5.91 -3.46 -9.32
N THR A 8 -6.68 -3.41 -10.40
CA THR A 8 -6.68 -4.41 -11.44
C THR A 8 -6.48 -3.75 -12.80
N GLY A 9 -5.40 -4.09 -13.50
CA GLY A 9 -5.20 -3.68 -14.88
C GLY A 9 -6.09 -4.49 -15.82
N TYR A 10 -6.76 -3.85 -16.77
CA TYR A 10 -7.56 -4.52 -17.79
C TYR A 10 -7.40 -3.88 -19.18
N ASP A 11 -7.72 -4.63 -20.21
CA ASP A 11 -7.95 -4.11 -21.56
C ASP A 11 -9.46 -4.09 -21.87
N ASP A 12 -9.87 -3.32 -22.89
CA ASP A 12 -11.29 -3.18 -23.25
C ASP A 12 -11.92 -4.48 -23.77
N LYS A 13 -11.11 -5.48 -24.14
CA LYS A 13 -11.56 -6.76 -24.67
C LYS A 13 -11.76 -7.83 -23.60
N ARG A 14 -10.97 -7.76 -22.50
CA ARG A 14 -11.00 -8.77 -21.45
C ARG A 14 -10.91 -8.09 -20.07
N ARG A 15 -12.00 -8.15 -19.36
CA ARG A 15 -12.11 -7.63 -17.98
C ARG A 15 -11.99 -8.79 -17.00
N PRO A 16 -10.84 -8.92 -16.29
CA PRO A 16 -10.71 -9.91 -15.23
C PRO A 16 -11.60 -9.53 -14.04
N ALA A 17 -11.94 -10.50 -13.21
CA ALA A 17 -12.58 -10.21 -11.93
C ALA A 17 -11.68 -9.26 -11.10
N PRO A 18 -12.23 -8.20 -10.48
CA PRO A 18 -11.43 -7.25 -9.73
C PRO A 18 -10.88 -7.89 -8.45
N MET A 19 -9.63 -7.57 -8.14
CA MET A 19 -9.03 -7.87 -6.83
C MET A 19 -9.62 -6.94 -5.78
N ARG A 20 -9.87 -7.47 -4.59
CA ARG A 20 -10.35 -6.72 -3.43
C ARG A 20 -9.33 -6.79 -2.30
N VAL A 21 -9.41 -5.86 -1.36
CA VAL A 21 -8.51 -5.85 -0.19
C VAL A 21 -8.67 -7.12 0.64
N SER A 22 -9.89 -7.64 0.81
CA SER A 22 -10.12 -8.90 1.52
C SER A 22 -9.30 -10.08 0.96
N HIS A 23 -9.07 -10.13 -0.35
CA HIS A 23 -8.21 -11.16 -0.95
C HIS A 23 -6.75 -11.04 -0.49
N VAL A 24 -6.27 -9.81 -0.26
CA VAL A 24 -4.91 -9.56 0.25
C VAL A 24 -4.80 -9.97 1.71
N GLU A 25 -5.80 -9.62 2.51
CA GLU A 25 -5.87 -9.98 3.93
C GLU A 25 -5.93 -11.50 4.11
N GLU A 26 -6.79 -12.18 3.36
CA GLU A 26 -6.86 -13.64 3.36
C GLU A 26 -5.53 -14.29 2.92
N TYR A 27 -4.90 -13.76 1.86
CA TYR A 27 -3.59 -14.27 1.40
C TYR A 27 -2.52 -14.09 2.47
N ARG A 28 -2.50 -12.95 3.16
CA ARG A 28 -1.58 -12.68 4.28
C ARG A 28 -1.78 -13.66 5.42
N ALA A 29 -3.04 -13.95 5.79
CA ALA A 29 -3.37 -14.94 6.81
C ALA A 29 -2.90 -16.36 6.43
N LEU A 30 -3.11 -16.77 5.17
CA LEU A 30 -2.64 -18.05 4.67
C LEU A 30 -1.11 -18.16 4.65
N CYS A 31 -0.40 -17.09 4.30
CA CYS A 31 1.06 -17.04 4.39
C CYS A 31 1.55 -17.15 5.84
N ALA A 32 0.91 -16.44 6.78
CA ALA A 32 1.25 -16.48 8.19
C ALA A 32 1.03 -17.87 8.80
N ALA A 33 0.01 -18.61 8.33
CA ALA A 33 -0.25 -19.99 8.70
C ALA A 33 0.69 -21.00 8.02
N GLY A 34 1.58 -20.54 7.11
CA GLY A 34 2.50 -21.41 6.37
C GLY A 34 1.86 -22.29 5.30
N LEU A 35 0.64 -21.94 4.87
CA LEU A 35 -0.12 -22.67 3.84
C LEU A 35 0.24 -22.24 2.42
N VAL A 36 0.70 -20.99 2.28
CA VAL A 36 1.11 -20.40 1.01
C VAL A 36 2.50 -19.78 1.18
N THR A 37 3.37 -20.03 0.22
CA THR A 37 4.71 -19.38 0.19
C THR A 37 4.61 -18.07 -0.57
N PRO A 38 5.05 -16.94 -0.01
CA PRO A 38 5.02 -15.66 -0.70
C PRO A 38 5.73 -15.72 -2.07
N GLY A 39 5.07 -15.19 -3.10
CA GLY A 39 5.62 -15.13 -4.46
C GLY A 39 5.54 -16.44 -5.26
N GLN A 40 5.05 -17.52 -4.69
CA GLN A 40 4.78 -18.76 -5.42
C GLN A 40 3.26 -18.92 -5.66
N PRO A 41 2.85 -19.47 -6.81
CA PRO A 41 1.48 -19.88 -6.97
C PRO A 41 1.15 -20.91 -5.87
N PRO A 42 -0.10 -20.95 -5.36
CA PRO A 42 -0.49 -21.90 -4.34
C PRO A 42 -0.18 -23.31 -4.86
N SER A 43 0.88 -23.91 -4.31
CA SER A 43 1.11 -25.33 -4.52
C SER A 43 -0.08 -26.04 -3.90
N ARG A 44 -0.61 -27.03 -4.58
CA ARG A 44 -1.48 -28.01 -3.93
C ARG A 44 -0.63 -28.69 -2.87
N SER A 45 -0.54 -28.05 -1.70
CA SER A 45 0.20 -28.62 -0.60
C SER A 45 -0.56 -29.86 -0.18
N GLU A 46 0.15 -30.97 -0.06
CA GLU A 46 -0.34 -32.27 0.39
C GLU A 46 -0.85 -32.25 1.85
N ARG A 47 -0.84 -31.12 2.51
CA ARG A 47 -1.53 -30.90 3.78
C ARG A 47 -3.02 -30.74 3.50
N SER A 48 -3.76 -31.82 3.59
CA SER A 48 -5.22 -31.79 3.58
C SER A 48 -5.72 -31.13 4.87
N LEU A 49 -5.75 -29.80 4.86
CA LEU A 49 -6.51 -29.07 5.86
C LEU A 49 -7.99 -29.24 5.56
N PHE A 50 -8.78 -29.45 6.58
CA PHE A 50 -10.22 -29.45 6.43
C PHE A 50 -10.70 -28.04 6.03
N PRO A 51 -11.74 -27.90 5.19
CA PRO A 51 -12.27 -26.62 4.77
C PRO A 51 -12.55 -25.65 5.93
N ASN A 52 -13.05 -26.13 7.06
CA ASN A 52 -13.31 -25.36 8.27
C ASN A 52 -12.04 -24.76 8.90
N GLU A 53 -10.87 -25.39 8.75
CA GLU A 53 -9.59 -24.85 9.25
C GLU A 53 -9.12 -23.69 8.36
N ILE A 54 -9.28 -23.84 7.04
CA ILE A 54 -8.97 -22.76 6.09
C ILE A 54 -9.89 -21.56 6.33
N ASP A 55 -11.18 -21.82 6.54
CA ASP A 55 -12.15 -20.76 6.82
C ASP A 55 -11.86 -20.05 8.14
N ALA A 56 -11.41 -20.78 9.17
CA ALA A 56 -10.99 -20.19 10.44
C ALA A 56 -9.73 -19.28 10.27
N ILE A 57 -8.75 -19.72 9.46
CA ILE A 57 -7.57 -18.93 9.15
C ILE A 57 -7.95 -17.66 8.40
N LYS A 58 -8.82 -17.74 7.41
CA LYS A 58 -9.32 -16.58 6.66
C LYS A 58 -10.11 -15.62 7.55
N ALA A 59 -10.89 -16.14 8.49
CA ALA A 59 -11.63 -15.34 9.45
C ALA A 59 -10.71 -14.62 10.45
N SER A 60 -9.48 -15.08 10.64
CA SER A 60 -8.46 -14.43 11.47
C SER A 60 -7.59 -13.41 10.69
N ALA A 61 -7.93 -13.10 9.44
CA ALA A 61 -7.16 -12.18 8.61
C ALA A 61 -7.09 -10.80 9.25
N MET A 62 -5.87 -10.28 9.38
CA MET A 62 -5.60 -8.96 9.94
C MET A 62 -5.49 -7.91 8.85
N THR A 63 -5.92 -6.70 9.16
CA THR A 63 -5.69 -5.52 8.31
C THR A 63 -4.20 -5.19 8.22
N ALA A 64 -3.84 -4.38 7.22
CA ALA A 64 -2.46 -3.90 7.08
C ALA A 64 -2.00 -3.14 8.34
N GLN A 65 -2.87 -2.32 8.91
CA GLN A 65 -2.56 -1.55 10.13
C GLN A 65 -2.33 -2.46 11.34
N GLU A 66 -3.17 -3.48 11.56
CA GLU A 66 -3.01 -4.42 12.67
C GLU A 66 -1.72 -5.23 12.51
N THR A 67 -1.42 -5.70 11.29
CA THR A 67 -0.17 -6.41 10.99
C THR A 67 1.05 -5.52 11.24
N PHE A 68 0.99 -4.26 10.81
CA PHE A 68 2.07 -3.30 11.01
C PHE A 68 2.30 -2.99 12.49
N MET A 69 1.22 -2.76 13.25
CA MET A 69 1.29 -2.49 14.70
C MET A 69 1.79 -3.67 15.52
N ALA A 70 1.58 -4.90 15.04
CA ALA A 70 2.15 -6.09 15.68
C ALA A 70 3.68 -6.20 15.52
N MET A 71 4.24 -5.52 14.51
CA MET A 71 5.68 -5.53 14.23
C MET A 71 6.45 -4.37 14.86
N PHE A 72 5.78 -3.25 15.15
CA PHE A 72 6.40 -2.01 15.61
C PHE A 72 5.72 -1.49 16.86
N GLU A 73 6.53 -1.17 17.88
CA GLU A 73 6.04 -0.42 19.02
C GLU A 73 5.85 1.05 18.61
N PRO A 74 4.63 1.60 18.71
CA PRO A 74 4.40 3.00 18.40
C PRO A 74 5.09 3.91 19.41
N ASP A 75 5.73 4.98 18.94
CA ASP A 75 6.21 6.05 19.81
C ASP A 75 4.98 6.73 20.47
N PRO A 76 4.85 6.71 21.80
CA PRO A 76 3.72 7.32 22.49
C PRO A 76 3.61 8.83 22.32
N LEU A 77 4.68 9.49 21.86
CA LEU A 77 4.71 10.92 21.57
C LEU A 77 4.18 11.26 20.18
N VAL A 78 4.04 10.27 19.30
CA VAL A 78 3.61 10.45 17.92
C VAL A 78 2.23 9.84 17.74
N ALA A 79 1.22 10.69 17.62
CA ALA A 79 -0.15 10.29 17.33
C ALA A 79 -0.57 10.88 15.97
N VAL A 80 -0.85 10.00 15.02
CA VAL A 80 -1.37 10.35 13.69
C VAL A 80 -2.50 9.42 13.33
N SER A 81 -3.49 9.92 12.62
CA SER A 81 -4.61 9.13 12.12
C SER A 81 -4.78 9.27 10.61
N LEU A 82 -5.39 8.24 10.01
CA LEU A 82 -5.78 8.20 8.61
C LEU A 82 -7.29 8.18 8.50
N ASP A 83 -7.85 8.87 7.51
CA ASP A 83 -9.28 8.85 7.20
C ASP A 83 -9.74 7.54 6.54
N LYS A 84 -8.81 6.73 6.05
CA LYS A 84 -9.08 5.46 5.35
C LYS A 84 -8.09 4.39 5.78
N SER A 85 -8.61 3.18 5.95
CA SER A 85 -7.82 1.98 6.27
C SER A 85 -7.45 1.16 5.03
N GLN A 86 -8.06 1.48 3.88
CA GLN A 86 -7.83 0.75 2.62
C GLN A 86 -8.27 1.59 1.43
N ILE A 87 -7.69 1.34 0.26
CA ILE A 87 -8.09 1.95 -1.01
C ILE A 87 -8.20 0.88 -2.09
N ASP A 88 -9.35 0.84 -2.72
CA ASP A 88 -9.61 0.02 -3.91
C ASP A 88 -9.77 0.93 -5.13
N PHE A 89 -8.88 0.79 -6.10
CA PHE A 89 -8.95 1.51 -7.37
C PHE A 89 -9.87 0.81 -8.37
N GLY A 90 -10.20 -0.45 -8.13
CA GLY A 90 -10.96 -1.25 -9.08
C GLY A 90 -10.22 -1.49 -10.40
N PRO A 91 -10.95 -1.90 -11.46
CA PRO A 91 -10.37 -2.12 -12.77
C PRO A 91 -9.98 -0.81 -13.46
N THR A 92 -8.72 -0.71 -13.90
CA THR A 92 -8.16 0.48 -14.57
C THR A 92 -7.44 0.07 -15.86
N ASN A 93 -7.78 0.74 -16.96
CA ASN A 93 -7.12 0.52 -18.24
C ASN A 93 -5.82 1.36 -18.30
N ARG A 94 -4.69 0.72 -18.65
CA ARG A 94 -3.37 1.37 -18.71
C ARG A 94 -3.26 2.49 -19.73
N PHE A 95 -4.11 2.48 -20.75
CA PHE A 95 -4.13 3.50 -21.83
C PHE A 95 -5.03 4.69 -21.53
N LYS A 96 -5.81 4.62 -20.45
CA LYS A 96 -6.67 5.72 -19.99
C LYS A 96 -5.97 6.55 -18.93
N THR A 97 -6.57 7.69 -18.61
CA THR A 97 -6.10 8.56 -17.53
C THR A 97 -5.97 7.79 -16.23
N PRO A 98 -4.81 7.86 -15.54
CA PRO A 98 -4.60 7.22 -14.26
C PRO A 98 -5.68 7.60 -13.25
N GLN A 99 -6.12 6.63 -12.46
CA GLN A 99 -7.07 6.90 -11.38
C GLN A 99 -6.33 7.40 -10.14
N SER A 100 -6.92 8.39 -9.47
CA SER A 100 -6.40 8.92 -8.22
C SER A 100 -7.44 8.83 -7.12
N ARG A 101 -6.97 8.61 -5.89
CA ARG A 101 -7.75 8.65 -4.65
C ARG A 101 -6.98 9.49 -3.63
N THR A 102 -7.69 10.14 -2.74
CA THR A 102 -7.08 10.94 -1.68
C THR A 102 -7.18 10.22 -0.35
N VAL A 103 -6.12 10.30 0.44
CA VAL A 103 -6.10 9.92 1.85
C VAL A 103 -5.68 11.14 2.66
N THR A 104 -6.33 11.33 3.81
CA THR A 104 -6.05 12.43 4.71
C THR A 104 -5.31 11.91 5.93
N VAL A 105 -4.16 12.52 6.23
CA VAL A 105 -3.39 12.26 7.45
C VAL A 105 -3.59 13.42 8.41
N THR A 106 -3.95 13.13 9.64
CA THR A 106 -4.14 14.13 10.69
C THR A 106 -3.10 13.95 11.78
N ASN A 107 -2.51 15.06 12.22
CA ASN A 107 -1.61 15.09 13.37
C ASN A 107 -2.44 15.26 14.65
N ASP A 108 -2.58 14.20 15.42
CA ASP A 108 -3.35 14.17 16.66
C ASP A 108 -2.48 14.47 17.90
N CYS A 109 -1.19 14.75 17.72
CA CYS A 109 -0.31 15.10 18.83
C CYS A 109 -0.15 16.61 19.01
N LYS A 110 0.49 17.01 20.14
CA LYS A 110 0.74 18.43 20.49
C LYS A 110 2.01 19.00 19.86
N GLN A 111 2.73 18.21 19.09
CA GLN A 111 4.01 18.60 18.49
C GLN A 111 3.92 18.68 16.98
N LYS A 112 4.80 19.47 16.38
CA LYS A 112 4.93 19.51 14.91
C LYS A 112 5.55 18.21 14.43
N LEU A 113 4.91 17.55 13.47
CA LEU A 113 5.38 16.33 12.86
C LEU A 113 5.80 16.55 11.42
N THR A 114 6.76 15.77 10.96
CA THR A 114 6.96 15.49 9.54
C THR A 114 6.40 14.10 9.25
N VAL A 115 5.55 14.05 8.24
CA VAL A 115 4.93 12.81 7.74
C VAL A 115 5.54 12.49 6.38
N PHE A 116 5.89 11.22 6.13
CA PHE A 116 6.40 10.77 4.84
C PHE A 116 5.94 9.35 4.51
N TRP A 117 5.89 9.04 3.23
CA TRP A 117 5.47 7.73 2.73
C TRP A 117 6.67 6.87 2.38
N GLY A 118 6.77 5.69 3.01
CA GLY A 118 7.82 4.71 2.74
C GLY A 118 7.60 3.94 1.45
N GLY A 119 8.69 3.31 0.96
CA GLY A 119 8.65 2.42 -0.19
C GLY A 119 8.49 3.11 -1.55
N GLN A 120 8.60 4.41 -1.60
CA GLN A 120 8.83 5.13 -2.85
C GLN A 120 10.33 5.18 -3.10
N GLU A 121 10.79 4.68 -4.23
CA GLU A 121 12.17 4.91 -4.63
C GLU A 121 12.33 6.43 -4.86
N PRO A 122 13.34 7.08 -4.24
CA PRO A 122 13.54 8.50 -4.41
C PRO A 122 13.77 8.76 -5.91
N SER A 123 12.86 9.49 -6.52
CA SER A 123 13.09 10.04 -7.84
C SER A 123 14.10 11.18 -7.67
N GLU A 124 15.36 10.95 -8.05
CA GLU A 124 16.31 12.05 -8.21
C GLU A 124 15.77 12.99 -9.29
N PRO A 125 15.46 14.24 -8.93
CA PRO A 125 14.70 15.13 -9.83
C PRO A 125 15.44 15.55 -11.11
N ASN A 126 16.74 15.28 -11.21
CA ASN A 126 17.61 15.80 -12.28
C ASN A 126 18.39 14.76 -13.09
N ASP A 127 18.14 13.47 -12.90
CA ASP A 127 18.80 12.47 -13.73
C ASP A 127 18.03 12.29 -15.05
N THR A 128 18.55 12.87 -16.13
CA THR A 128 18.00 12.80 -17.50
C THR A 128 18.69 11.76 -18.36
N SER A 129 19.50 10.88 -17.78
CA SER A 129 20.18 9.80 -18.50
C SER A 129 19.20 8.72 -18.98
N LEU A 130 19.54 8.02 -20.07
CA LEU A 130 18.77 6.86 -20.56
C LEU A 130 18.67 5.76 -19.47
N ASP A 131 19.68 5.65 -18.61
CA ASP A 131 19.68 4.73 -17.49
C ASP A 131 18.67 5.12 -16.42
N ALA A 132 18.42 6.42 -16.21
CA ALA A 132 17.41 6.92 -15.28
C ALA A 132 15.99 6.62 -15.79
N GLU A 133 15.75 6.74 -17.08
CA GLU A 133 14.46 6.40 -17.67
C GLU A 133 14.18 4.89 -17.56
N ALA A 134 15.17 4.05 -17.83
CA ALA A 134 15.08 2.60 -17.63
C ALA A 134 14.85 2.22 -16.16
N LYS A 135 15.53 2.88 -15.21
CA LYS A 135 15.32 2.69 -13.77
C LYS A 135 13.91 3.12 -13.34
N ARG A 136 13.42 4.28 -13.83
CA ARG A 136 12.06 4.76 -13.56
C ARG A 136 11.00 3.80 -14.11
N ALA A 137 11.20 3.27 -15.31
CA ALA A 137 10.32 2.28 -15.91
C ALA A 137 10.29 0.98 -15.07
N ALA A 138 11.45 0.48 -14.65
CA ALA A 138 11.57 -0.70 -13.81
C ALA A 138 10.96 -0.47 -12.41
N ALA A 139 11.13 0.70 -11.82
CA ALA A 139 10.51 1.08 -10.55
C ALA A 139 8.98 1.16 -10.69
N ALA A 140 8.48 1.76 -11.76
CA ALA A 140 7.04 1.82 -12.06
C ALA A 140 6.45 0.42 -12.30
N GLU A 141 7.22 -0.50 -12.88
CA GLU A 141 6.79 -1.89 -13.05
C GLU A 141 6.65 -2.62 -11.71
N ARG A 142 7.49 -2.31 -10.74
CA ARG A 142 7.44 -2.87 -9.37
C ARG A 142 6.37 -2.21 -8.51
N ASN A 143 6.17 -0.90 -8.68
CA ASN A 143 5.23 -0.13 -7.88
C ASN A 143 4.34 0.77 -8.75
N PRO A 144 3.14 0.33 -9.11
CA PRO A 144 2.22 1.11 -9.90
C PRO A 144 1.44 2.17 -9.09
N PHE A 145 1.69 2.28 -7.78
CA PHE A 145 1.04 3.24 -6.89
C PHE A 145 2.01 4.37 -6.53
N PHE A 146 1.62 5.59 -6.78
CA PHE A 146 2.41 6.79 -6.51
C PHE A 146 1.68 7.66 -5.51
N VAL A 147 2.38 8.16 -4.51
CA VAL A 147 1.83 9.08 -3.51
C VAL A 147 2.42 10.48 -3.73
N PHE A 148 1.56 11.49 -3.70
CA PHE A 148 1.97 12.89 -3.80
C PHE A 148 1.15 13.77 -2.84
N PRO A 149 1.79 14.67 -2.09
CA PRO A 149 3.23 14.82 -1.92
C PRO A 149 3.86 13.62 -1.20
N GLU A 150 5.16 13.41 -1.35
CA GLU A 150 5.88 12.30 -0.68
C GLU A 150 6.04 12.54 0.82
N GLN A 151 6.13 13.81 1.21
CA GLN A 151 6.24 14.22 2.61
C GLN A 151 5.53 15.55 2.85
N CYS A 152 5.13 15.78 4.10
CA CYS A 152 4.50 17.01 4.54
C CYS A 152 4.79 17.29 6.01
N ASP A 153 4.93 18.55 6.37
CA ASP A 153 4.99 19.00 7.76
C ASP A 153 3.58 19.33 8.27
N LEU A 154 3.20 18.77 9.41
CA LEU A 154 1.90 18.98 10.04
C LEU A 154 2.06 19.63 11.41
N ARG A 155 1.37 20.74 11.62
CA ARG A 155 1.23 21.36 12.94
C ARG A 155 0.26 20.53 13.80
N PRO A 156 0.25 20.71 15.14
CA PRO A 156 -0.76 20.09 16.00
C PRO A 156 -2.19 20.32 15.50
N GLY A 157 -2.97 19.24 15.37
CA GLY A 157 -4.35 19.29 14.89
C GLY A 157 -4.50 19.56 13.38
N GLN A 158 -3.42 19.70 12.64
CA GLN A 158 -3.46 19.93 11.19
C GLN A 158 -3.60 18.61 10.43
N SER A 159 -4.38 18.65 9.35
CA SER A 159 -4.50 17.56 8.39
C SER A 159 -3.89 17.93 7.05
N ALA A 160 -3.38 16.95 6.33
CA ALA A 160 -2.94 17.07 4.95
C ALA A 160 -3.48 15.95 4.08
N GLU A 161 -3.81 16.29 2.84
CA GLU A 161 -4.26 15.36 1.84
C GLU A 161 -3.09 14.84 0.99
N PHE A 162 -3.05 13.53 0.83
CA PHE A 162 -2.10 12.83 -0.03
C PHE A 162 -2.88 12.17 -1.16
N ARG A 163 -2.46 12.41 -2.38
CA ARG A 163 -3.05 11.82 -3.57
C ARG A 163 -2.31 10.54 -3.91
N ILE A 164 -3.02 9.43 -3.93
CA ILE A 164 -2.51 8.15 -4.39
C ILE A 164 -3.00 7.94 -5.81
N THR A 165 -2.08 7.71 -6.74
CA THR A 165 -2.37 7.51 -8.17
C THR A 165 -1.99 6.09 -8.55
N PHE A 166 -2.91 5.38 -9.18
CA PHE A 166 -2.70 4.04 -9.71
C PHE A 166 -2.47 4.10 -11.22
N ARG A 167 -1.32 3.56 -11.66
CA ARG A 167 -0.91 3.45 -13.07
C ARG A 167 -0.54 2.01 -13.37
N PRO A 168 -1.46 1.14 -13.81
CA PRO A 168 -1.13 -0.22 -14.18
C PRO A 168 -0.15 -0.23 -15.36
N THR A 169 0.90 -1.02 -15.26
CA THR A 169 1.92 -1.19 -16.30
C THR A 169 1.59 -2.32 -17.25
N LYS A 170 0.85 -3.31 -16.78
CA LYS A 170 0.42 -4.49 -17.55
C LYS A 170 -1.09 -4.65 -17.51
N ASP A 171 -1.64 -5.16 -18.60
CA ASP A 171 -3.05 -5.57 -18.67
C ASP A 171 -3.22 -6.93 -17.99
N LYS A 172 -4.44 -7.22 -17.51
CA LYS A 172 -4.82 -8.49 -16.90
C LYS A 172 -3.99 -8.88 -15.67
N GLN A 173 -3.46 -7.88 -14.98
CA GLN A 173 -2.68 -8.08 -13.77
C GLN A 173 -3.38 -7.46 -12.58
N HIS A 174 -3.36 -8.16 -11.46
CA HIS A 174 -3.78 -7.66 -10.17
C HIS A 174 -2.58 -7.02 -9.47
N TYR A 175 -2.80 -5.89 -8.84
CA TYR A 175 -1.80 -5.16 -8.09
C TYR A 175 -2.32 -4.97 -6.67
N ALA A 176 -1.50 -5.28 -5.71
CA ALA A 176 -1.74 -5.03 -4.30
C ALA A 176 -0.45 -4.55 -3.64
N ARG A 177 -0.56 -3.55 -2.78
CA ARG A 177 0.57 -3.04 -2.01
C ARG A 177 0.10 -2.53 -0.66
N GLN A 178 0.90 -2.77 0.35
CA GLN A 178 0.81 -2.09 1.63
C GLN A 178 1.59 -0.79 1.53
N LEU A 179 0.91 0.33 1.75
CA LEU A 179 1.54 1.65 1.86
C LEU A 179 1.77 1.97 3.34
N GLU A 180 2.97 2.42 3.64
CA GLU A 180 3.41 2.73 4.98
C GLU A 180 3.64 4.23 5.13
N CYS A 181 2.99 4.81 6.12
CA CYS A 181 3.10 6.22 6.47
C CYS A 181 3.86 6.34 7.79
N PHE A 182 4.97 7.01 7.76
CA PHE A 182 5.80 7.26 8.93
C PHE A 182 5.67 8.71 9.36
N ALA A 183 5.75 8.94 10.66
CA ALA A 183 5.75 10.27 11.23
C ALA A 183 6.84 10.38 12.31
N TYR A 184 7.49 11.52 12.38
CA TYR A 184 8.45 11.82 13.44
C TYR A 184 8.33 13.28 13.90
N VAL A 185 8.68 13.49 15.16
CA VAL A 185 8.69 14.84 15.74
C VAL A 185 9.79 15.67 15.07
N LYS A 186 9.40 16.80 14.50
CA LYS A 186 10.36 17.75 13.94
C LYS A 186 10.98 18.56 15.07
N ALA A 187 12.24 18.27 15.42
CA ALA A 187 12.97 19.06 16.39
C ALA A 187 12.99 20.53 15.94
N MET A 188 12.51 21.44 16.81
CA MET A 188 12.71 22.87 16.58
C MET A 188 14.21 23.12 16.72
N ARG A 189 14.86 23.63 15.67
CA ARG A 189 16.19 24.23 15.81
C ARG A 189 15.99 25.47 16.67
N SER A 190 16.51 25.40 17.91
CA SER A 190 16.68 26.55 18.79
C SER A 190 17.73 27.49 18.22
#